data_8a12516f500ea7f53d97023cdcbc70c1
#
_entry.id   8a12516f500ea7f53d97023cdcbc70c1
#
_cell.length_a   1.000
_cell.length_b   1.000
_cell.length_c   1.000
_cell.angle_alpha   90.00
_cell.angle_beta   90.00
_cell.angle_gamma   90.00
#
_symmetry.space_group_name_H-M   'P 1'
#
loop_
_entity.id
_entity.type
_entity.pdbx_description
1 polymer ?
#
loop_
_entity_poly.entity_id
_entity_poly.type
_entity_poly.pdbx_seq_one_letter_code
_entity_poly.pdbx_strand_id
1 'polypeptide(L)'
;TVSMGLVGAGYHEYEADYVFATVQTLNRDEHLLQYAKDAFDCIVLDEAHHVPADTYRKIMDHFTPKLWLGMTATPDKRDDNVEGRNVYEIFNYQIAYEIRLQQAMEENLLCPFHYFGITDLFMIGDEEAARDFNMLTSDERVKHIVNQADYYGYSGDKVKGLIFCSNIKETEELSAKFNQIINPATGKNFRTVALNGSASEQERQDAFERLAMNEDESSEDRQPLDYIFRLKF
;
A
#
# COMPACT_ATOMS: atom_id res chain seq x y z
N THR A 1 -18.98 -3.68 27.48
CA THR A 1 -17.80 -4.01 26.65
C THR A 1 -18.25 -3.79 25.23
N VAL A 2 -17.53 -2.98 24.49
CA VAL A 2 -17.78 -2.75 23.07
C VAL A 2 -17.31 -3.98 22.29
N SER A 3 -18.15 -4.51 21.42
CA SER A 3 -17.85 -5.66 20.56
C SER A 3 -17.35 -5.21 19.18
N MET A 4 -16.42 -5.97 18.61
CA MET A 4 -15.88 -5.75 17.26
C MET A 4 -16.07 -7.03 16.44
N GLY A 5 -16.52 -6.89 15.20
CA GLY A 5 -16.72 -7.98 14.26
C GLY A 5 -16.01 -7.74 12.93
N LEU A 6 -15.62 -8.81 12.26
CA LEU A 6 -14.96 -8.79 10.96
C LEU A 6 -15.82 -9.55 9.92
N VAL A 7 -16.07 -8.91 8.77
CA VAL A 7 -16.75 -9.50 7.62
C VAL A 7 -15.82 -9.45 6.41
N GLY A 8 -15.13 -10.54 6.15
CA GLY A 8 -14.10 -10.63 5.12
C GLY A 8 -12.98 -11.59 5.51
N ALA A 9 -12.11 -11.97 4.58
CA ALA A 9 -11.00 -12.90 4.82
C ALA A 9 -11.42 -14.23 5.50
N GLY A 10 -12.66 -14.71 5.24
CA GLY A 10 -13.21 -15.92 5.85
C GLY A 10 -13.95 -15.70 7.18
N TYR A 11 -13.98 -14.50 7.71
CA TYR A 11 -14.73 -14.15 8.91
C TYR A 11 -16.14 -13.69 8.55
N HIS A 12 -17.14 -14.03 9.41
CA HIS A 12 -18.57 -13.76 9.21
C HIS A 12 -19.21 -13.29 10.51
N GLU A 13 -18.64 -12.29 11.15
CA GLU A 13 -19.07 -11.76 12.45
C GLU A 13 -19.97 -10.56 12.25
N TYR A 14 -21.26 -10.81 11.98
CA TYR A 14 -22.24 -9.77 11.62
C TYR A 14 -22.81 -9.01 12.81
N GLU A 15 -22.80 -9.61 14.01
CA GLU A 15 -23.43 -9.06 15.20
C GLU A 15 -22.39 -8.43 16.14
N ALA A 16 -22.06 -7.17 15.89
CA ALA A 16 -21.11 -6.43 16.72
C ALA A 16 -21.46 -4.94 16.74
N ASP A 17 -21.01 -4.22 17.77
CA ASP A 17 -21.18 -2.76 17.87
C ASP A 17 -20.38 -2.03 16.80
N TYR A 18 -19.21 -2.57 16.44
CA TYR A 18 -18.36 -2.11 15.34
C TYR A 18 -18.08 -3.27 14.38
N VAL A 19 -18.43 -3.09 13.12
CA VAL A 19 -18.17 -4.08 12.06
C VAL A 19 -17.16 -3.52 11.07
N PHE A 20 -16.08 -4.28 10.85
CA PHE A 20 -15.11 -4.02 9.80
C PHE A 20 -15.36 -4.96 8.64
N ALA A 21 -15.51 -4.41 7.45
CA ALA A 21 -15.79 -5.21 6.27
C ALA A 21 -14.95 -4.77 5.07
N THR A 22 -14.53 -5.72 4.24
CA THR A 22 -13.99 -5.37 2.93
C THR A 22 -15.14 -5.13 1.95
N VAL A 23 -15.00 -4.12 1.08
CA VAL A 23 -16.01 -3.79 0.07
C VAL A 23 -16.29 -4.99 -0.84
N GLN A 24 -15.26 -5.76 -1.22
CA GLN A 24 -15.38 -6.95 -2.06
C GLN A 24 -16.25 -8.04 -1.42
N THR A 25 -16.17 -8.18 -0.10
CA THR A 25 -17.03 -9.14 0.63
C THR A 25 -18.42 -8.57 0.80
N LEU A 26 -18.55 -7.35 1.32
CA LEU A 26 -19.85 -6.76 1.64
C LEU A 26 -20.71 -6.49 0.39
N ASN A 27 -20.12 -6.28 -0.79
CA ASN A 27 -20.84 -6.10 -2.05
C ASN A 27 -21.61 -7.35 -2.52
N ARG A 28 -21.36 -8.53 -1.95
CA ARG A 28 -22.12 -9.75 -2.25
C ARG A 28 -23.43 -9.76 -1.48
N ASP A 29 -24.52 -10.13 -2.16
CA ASP A 29 -25.87 -10.13 -1.55
C ASP A 29 -25.96 -11.00 -0.30
N GLU A 30 -25.24 -12.13 -0.27
CA GLU A 30 -25.20 -13.05 0.88
C GLU A 30 -24.68 -12.40 2.17
N HIS A 31 -23.85 -11.37 2.06
CA HIS A 31 -23.30 -10.61 3.19
C HIS A 31 -24.07 -9.31 3.42
N LEU A 32 -24.38 -8.57 2.34
CA LEU A 32 -25.04 -7.28 2.42
C LEU A 32 -26.44 -7.39 3.01
N LEU A 33 -27.20 -8.41 2.59
CA LEU A 33 -28.57 -8.63 3.03
C LEU A 33 -28.70 -9.22 4.45
N GLN A 34 -27.58 -9.52 5.11
CA GLN A 34 -27.58 -9.83 6.56
C GLN A 34 -27.94 -8.61 7.40
N TYR A 35 -27.75 -7.41 6.85
CA TYR A 35 -28.01 -6.16 7.55
C TYR A 35 -29.29 -5.50 7.09
N ALA A 36 -30.07 -4.99 8.03
CA ALA A 36 -31.16 -4.05 7.73
C ALA A 36 -30.57 -2.73 7.19
N LYS A 37 -31.37 -1.97 6.45
CA LYS A 37 -30.93 -0.71 5.86
C LYS A 37 -30.45 0.32 6.88
N ASP A 38 -31.02 0.30 8.06
CA ASP A 38 -30.76 1.18 9.20
C ASP A 38 -29.93 0.50 10.31
N ALA A 39 -29.23 -0.58 9.97
CA ALA A 39 -28.44 -1.35 10.95
C ALA A 39 -27.31 -0.54 11.60
N PHE A 40 -26.81 0.48 10.92
CA PHE A 40 -25.69 1.29 11.41
C PHE A 40 -26.06 2.77 11.52
N ASP A 41 -25.69 3.39 12.62
CA ASP A 41 -25.84 4.84 12.82
C ASP A 41 -24.81 5.64 12.00
N CYS A 42 -23.60 5.09 11.85
CA CYS A 42 -22.49 5.71 11.10
C CYS A 42 -21.79 4.65 10.25
N ILE A 43 -21.49 5.01 9.01
CA ILE A 43 -20.68 4.20 8.11
C ILE A 43 -19.47 5.02 7.65
N VAL A 44 -18.29 4.46 7.84
CA VAL A 44 -17.03 5.04 7.41
C VAL A 44 -16.52 4.29 6.19
N LEU A 45 -16.26 5.02 5.10
CA LEU A 45 -15.67 4.50 3.87
C LEU A 45 -14.21 4.94 3.81
N ASP A 46 -13.31 3.98 3.98
CA ASP A 46 -11.89 4.20 3.75
C ASP A 46 -11.59 4.16 2.25
N GLU A 47 -10.54 4.87 1.84
CA GLU A 47 -10.18 5.07 0.43
C GLU A 47 -11.38 5.57 -0.41
N ALA A 48 -12.08 6.57 0.10
CA ALA A 48 -13.34 7.07 -0.45
C ALA A 48 -13.23 7.56 -1.92
N HIS A 49 -12.03 7.78 -2.44
CA HIS A 49 -11.81 8.06 -3.86
C HIS A 49 -12.23 6.89 -4.78
N HIS A 50 -12.47 5.70 -4.23
CA HIS A 50 -13.04 4.55 -4.95
C HIS A 50 -14.55 4.49 -4.94
N VAL A 51 -15.25 5.30 -4.15
CA VAL A 51 -16.72 5.30 -4.02
C VAL A 51 -17.46 5.43 -5.36
N PRO A 52 -16.95 6.12 -6.38
CA PRO A 52 -17.58 6.13 -7.70
C PRO A 52 -17.73 4.76 -8.38
N ALA A 53 -17.07 3.71 -7.89
CA ALA A 53 -17.23 2.35 -8.43
C ALA A 53 -18.56 1.74 -8.03
N ASP A 54 -19.14 0.93 -8.90
CA ASP A 54 -20.46 0.29 -8.71
C ASP A 54 -20.56 -0.54 -7.43
N THR A 55 -19.44 -1.13 -7.00
CA THR A 55 -19.35 -1.91 -5.76
C THR A 55 -19.63 -1.09 -4.52
N TYR A 56 -19.09 0.11 -4.44
CA TYR A 56 -19.34 1.04 -3.33
C TYR A 56 -20.76 1.60 -3.40
N ARG A 57 -21.24 1.96 -4.60
CA ARG A 57 -22.58 2.50 -4.80
C ARG A 57 -23.64 1.51 -4.32
N LYS A 58 -23.51 0.23 -4.66
CA LYS A 58 -24.43 -0.81 -4.21
C LYS A 58 -24.53 -0.85 -2.68
N ILE A 59 -23.43 -0.71 -1.97
CA ILE A 59 -23.40 -0.65 -0.51
C ILE A 59 -24.08 0.64 0.00
N MET A 60 -23.77 1.78 -0.60
CA MET A 60 -24.37 3.06 -0.23
C MET A 60 -25.89 3.10 -0.49
N ASP A 61 -26.35 2.51 -1.57
CA ASP A 61 -27.78 2.42 -1.90
C ASP A 61 -28.55 1.49 -0.96
N HIS A 62 -27.88 0.51 -0.38
CA HIS A 62 -28.50 -0.41 0.57
C HIS A 62 -28.71 0.24 1.94
N PHE A 63 -27.70 0.93 2.48
CA PHE A 63 -27.74 1.46 3.85
C PHE A 63 -28.27 2.90 3.92
N THR A 64 -28.93 3.20 5.04
CA THR A 64 -29.47 4.54 5.36
C THR A 64 -28.97 4.99 6.74
N PRO A 65 -27.64 5.12 6.96
CA PRO A 65 -27.12 5.57 8.24
C PRO A 65 -27.45 7.04 8.50
N LYS A 66 -27.32 7.48 9.75
CA LYS A 66 -27.41 8.91 10.10
C LYS A 66 -26.22 9.72 9.60
N LEU A 67 -25.06 9.07 9.46
CA LEU A 67 -23.83 9.69 9.00
C LEU A 67 -23.05 8.78 8.05
N TRP A 68 -22.72 9.32 6.88
CA TRP A 68 -21.67 8.82 6.00
C TRP A 68 -20.41 9.62 6.19
N LEU A 69 -19.28 8.97 6.41
CA LEU A 69 -17.97 9.59 6.46
C LEU A 69 -17.05 8.93 5.44
N GLY A 70 -16.49 9.71 4.52
CA GLY A 70 -15.46 9.27 3.59
C GLY A 70 -14.08 9.74 4.03
N MET A 71 -13.10 8.84 4.03
CA MET A 71 -11.70 9.18 4.27
C MET A 71 -10.87 8.85 3.04
N THR A 72 -9.99 9.75 2.63
CA THR A 72 -9.07 9.52 1.51
C THR A 72 -7.88 10.46 1.56
N ALA A 73 -6.73 9.97 1.14
CA ALA A 73 -5.53 10.79 0.95
C ALA A 73 -5.53 11.50 -0.42
N THR A 74 -6.38 11.10 -1.37
CA THR A 74 -6.36 11.57 -2.77
C THR A 74 -7.77 11.88 -3.27
N PRO A 75 -8.46 12.89 -2.72
CA PRO A 75 -9.85 13.20 -3.10
C PRO A 75 -9.96 13.66 -4.56
N ASP A 76 -8.93 14.30 -5.11
CA ASP A 76 -8.94 14.94 -6.44
C ASP A 76 -8.60 13.97 -7.58
N LYS A 77 -8.58 12.66 -7.34
CA LYS A 77 -8.02 11.66 -8.27
C LYS A 77 -8.80 11.46 -9.56
N ARG A 78 -10.02 12.01 -9.69
CA ARG A 78 -10.84 11.87 -10.91
C ARG A 78 -11.47 13.21 -11.30
N ASP A 79 -10.81 13.88 -12.22
CA ASP A 79 -11.28 15.09 -12.88
C ASP A 79 -11.73 14.77 -14.32
N ASP A 80 -12.48 13.68 -14.50
CA ASP A 80 -13.01 13.26 -15.81
C ASP A 80 -14.38 13.88 -16.13
N ASN A 81 -14.88 14.79 -15.28
CA ASN A 81 -16.18 15.47 -15.39
C ASN A 81 -17.38 14.54 -15.65
N VAL A 82 -17.27 13.25 -15.29
CA VAL A 82 -18.38 12.32 -15.41
C VAL A 82 -19.24 12.44 -14.15
N GLU A 83 -20.51 12.80 -14.37
CA GLU A 83 -21.51 12.92 -13.31
C GLU A 83 -21.54 11.69 -12.40
N GLY A 84 -21.54 11.93 -11.08
CA GLY A 84 -21.55 10.88 -10.06
C GLY A 84 -20.20 10.14 -9.88
N ARG A 85 -19.09 10.60 -10.47
CA ARG A 85 -17.75 10.06 -10.22
C ARG A 85 -16.87 10.95 -9.35
N ASN A 86 -17.38 12.13 -8.99
CA ASN A 86 -16.67 13.03 -8.11
C ASN A 86 -17.00 12.71 -6.64
N VAL A 87 -15.97 12.40 -5.85
CA VAL A 87 -16.14 12.06 -4.44
C VAL A 87 -16.73 13.22 -3.63
N TYR A 88 -16.39 14.45 -3.96
CA TYR A 88 -16.96 15.63 -3.30
C TYR A 88 -18.47 15.75 -3.55
N GLU A 89 -18.94 15.48 -4.77
CA GLU A 89 -20.36 15.46 -5.11
C GLU A 89 -21.12 14.39 -4.31
N ILE A 90 -20.55 13.19 -4.20
CA ILE A 90 -21.15 12.06 -3.47
C ILE A 90 -21.36 12.40 -1.99
N PHE A 91 -20.45 13.17 -1.39
CA PHE A 91 -20.55 13.65 -0.01
C PHE A 91 -21.12 15.08 0.10
N ASN A 92 -21.88 15.55 -0.92
CA ASN A 92 -22.55 16.87 -0.96
C ASN A 92 -21.58 18.05 -0.71
N TYR A 93 -20.32 17.93 -1.13
CA TYR A 93 -19.26 18.94 -0.93
C TYR A 93 -19.02 19.29 0.55
N GLN A 94 -19.38 18.40 1.47
CA GLN A 94 -19.14 18.60 2.89
C GLN A 94 -17.77 18.03 3.28
N ILE A 95 -16.85 18.91 3.66
CA ILE A 95 -15.52 18.55 4.14
C ILE A 95 -15.51 18.73 5.66
N ALA A 96 -15.40 17.62 6.39
CA ALA A 96 -15.32 17.65 7.85
C ALA A 96 -13.93 18.08 8.33
N TYR A 97 -12.89 17.60 7.66
CA TYR A 97 -11.50 17.93 7.95
C TYR A 97 -10.63 17.73 6.72
N GLU A 98 -9.68 18.62 6.50
CA GLU A 98 -8.66 18.49 5.46
C GLU A 98 -7.30 18.86 6.04
N ILE A 99 -6.31 18.02 5.80
CA ILE A 99 -4.91 18.32 6.07
C ILE A 99 -4.09 17.90 4.86
N ARG A 100 -3.33 18.83 4.31
CA ARG A 100 -2.44 18.57 3.19
C ARG A 100 -1.06 18.12 3.69
N LEU A 101 -0.32 17.42 2.81
CA LEU A 101 0.98 16.83 3.13
C LEU A 101 1.95 17.83 3.80
N GLN A 102 2.05 19.04 3.25
CA GLN A 102 2.93 20.06 3.80
C GLN A 102 2.54 20.44 5.21
N GLN A 103 1.27 20.71 5.47
CA GLN A 103 0.76 21.04 6.79
C GLN A 103 0.97 19.90 7.78
N ALA A 104 0.71 18.65 7.36
CA ALA A 104 0.93 17.49 8.20
C ALA A 104 2.40 17.30 8.61
N MET A 105 3.32 17.68 7.74
CA MET A 105 4.77 17.71 8.05
C MET A 105 5.12 18.86 9.00
N GLU A 106 4.59 20.05 8.78
CA GLU A 106 4.82 21.22 9.64
C GLU A 106 4.28 21.00 11.06
N GLU A 107 3.15 20.29 11.19
CA GLU A 107 2.55 19.91 12.46
C GLU A 107 3.17 18.65 13.11
N ASN A 108 4.24 18.09 12.53
CA ASN A 108 4.93 16.85 12.97
C ASN A 108 4.01 15.61 13.05
N LEU A 109 2.96 15.57 12.24
CA LEU A 109 2.08 14.39 12.12
C LEU A 109 2.67 13.35 11.18
N LEU A 110 3.59 13.75 10.30
CA LEU A 110 4.33 12.89 9.38
C LEU A 110 5.83 13.05 9.57
N CYS A 111 6.56 11.98 9.37
CA CYS A 111 8.01 12.00 9.33
C CYS A 111 8.51 12.82 8.14
N PRO A 112 9.48 13.71 8.31
CA PRO A 112 10.13 14.38 7.19
C PRO A 112 10.72 13.38 6.19
N PHE A 113 10.64 13.70 4.90
CA PHE A 113 11.20 12.87 3.85
C PHE A 113 11.86 13.72 2.76
N HIS A 114 12.75 13.11 2.01
CA HIS A 114 13.32 13.66 0.78
C HIS A 114 12.77 12.88 -0.41
N TYR A 115 12.34 13.62 -1.44
CA TYR A 115 11.88 13.03 -2.69
C TYR A 115 12.87 13.29 -3.81
N PHE A 116 13.32 12.23 -4.46
CA PHE A 116 14.22 12.30 -5.60
C PHE A 116 13.56 11.67 -6.82
N GLY A 117 13.35 12.45 -7.87
CA GLY A 117 12.92 11.96 -9.17
C GLY A 117 14.12 11.45 -9.96
N ILE A 118 14.19 10.14 -10.19
CA ILE A 118 15.28 9.49 -10.91
C ILE A 118 14.75 8.95 -12.23
N THR A 119 15.42 9.29 -13.35
CA THR A 119 15.07 8.73 -14.65
C THR A 119 15.62 7.31 -14.76
N ASP A 120 14.76 6.36 -15.08
CA ASP A 120 15.16 4.97 -15.37
C ASP A 120 15.92 4.90 -16.69
N LEU A 121 16.81 3.91 -16.84
CA LEU A 121 17.68 3.76 -18.01
C LEU A 121 16.92 3.59 -19.32
N PHE A 122 15.69 3.07 -19.28
CA PHE A 122 14.92 2.64 -20.46
C PHE A 122 13.60 3.40 -20.68
N MET A 123 13.28 4.41 -19.86
CA MET A 123 11.96 5.05 -19.84
C MET A 123 11.82 6.31 -20.71
N ILE A 124 12.79 6.63 -21.55
CA ILE A 124 12.69 7.83 -22.41
C ILE A 124 11.96 7.46 -23.70
N GLY A 125 10.61 7.51 -23.67
CA GLY A 125 9.77 7.54 -24.88
C GLY A 125 9.22 6.19 -25.35
N ASP A 126 9.42 5.09 -24.65
CA ASP A 126 8.91 3.77 -25.02
C ASP A 126 8.11 3.09 -23.90
N GLU A 127 6.78 3.20 -23.98
CA GLU A 127 5.88 2.57 -23.00
C GLU A 127 5.88 1.02 -23.07
N GLU A 128 6.26 0.41 -24.20
CA GLU A 128 6.40 -1.03 -24.33
C GLU A 128 7.65 -1.52 -23.60
N ALA A 129 8.77 -0.84 -23.77
CA ALA A 129 10.02 -1.14 -23.07
C ALA A 129 9.87 -1.04 -21.54
N ALA A 130 9.07 -0.09 -21.06
CA ALA A 130 8.75 0.08 -19.63
C ALA A 130 7.98 -1.10 -19.03
N ARG A 131 7.44 -2.01 -19.84
CA ARG A 131 6.71 -3.21 -19.42
C ARG A 131 7.42 -4.52 -19.77
N ASP A 132 8.55 -4.45 -20.47
CA ASP A 132 9.31 -5.64 -20.82
C ASP A 132 10.04 -6.19 -19.58
N PHE A 133 9.68 -7.42 -19.19
CA PHE A 133 10.24 -8.10 -18.04
C PHE A 133 11.77 -8.22 -18.10
N ASN A 134 12.34 -8.51 -19.28
CA ASN A 134 13.79 -8.66 -19.42
C ASN A 134 14.51 -7.32 -19.22
N MET A 135 13.90 -6.22 -19.63
CA MET A 135 14.45 -4.88 -19.39
C MET A 135 14.30 -4.47 -17.92
N LEU A 136 13.14 -4.73 -17.32
CA LEU A 136 12.86 -4.42 -15.90
C LEU A 136 13.79 -5.18 -14.94
N THR A 137 14.25 -6.34 -15.32
CA THR A 137 15.13 -7.20 -14.50
C THR A 137 16.56 -7.28 -15.03
N SER A 138 16.94 -6.44 -16.00
CA SER A 138 18.31 -6.44 -16.57
C SER A 138 19.37 -6.11 -15.53
N ASP A 139 20.57 -6.66 -15.68
CA ASP A 139 21.67 -6.43 -14.75
C ASP A 139 22.14 -4.97 -14.74
N GLU A 140 22.02 -4.28 -15.88
CA GLU A 140 22.32 -2.85 -16.01
C GLU A 140 21.33 -2.03 -15.16
N ARG A 141 20.04 -2.35 -15.24
CA ARG A 141 19.01 -1.66 -14.45
C ARG A 141 19.19 -1.94 -12.97
N VAL A 142 19.48 -3.18 -12.58
CA VAL A 142 19.75 -3.53 -11.17
C VAL A 142 20.92 -2.74 -10.63
N LYS A 143 22.03 -2.66 -11.36
CA LYS A 143 23.19 -1.83 -10.98
C LYS A 143 22.83 -0.35 -10.87
N HIS A 144 22.01 0.15 -11.81
CA HIS A 144 21.55 1.54 -11.76
C HIS A 144 20.73 1.80 -10.49
N ILE A 145 19.77 0.94 -10.16
CA ILE A 145 18.98 1.05 -8.93
C ILE A 145 19.87 1.05 -7.69
N VAL A 146 20.83 0.13 -7.61
CA VAL A 146 21.76 0.05 -6.47
C VAL A 146 22.56 1.34 -6.34
N ASN A 147 23.12 1.85 -7.44
CA ASN A 147 23.92 3.09 -7.43
C ASN A 147 23.07 4.31 -7.03
N GLN A 148 21.83 4.40 -7.49
CA GLN A 148 20.94 5.49 -7.15
C GLN A 148 20.48 5.41 -5.69
N ALA A 149 20.19 4.20 -5.20
CA ALA A 149 19.85 3.97 -3.81
C ALA A 149 21.00 4.29 -2.87
N ASP A 150 22.23 3.96 -3.24
CA ASP A 150 23.44 4.30 -2.48
C ASP A 150 23.69 5.81 -2.47
N TYR A 151 23.50 6.50 -3.60
CA TYR A 151 23.76 7.93 -3.74
C TYR A 151 22.70 8.81 -3.05
N TYR A 152 21.42 8.48 -3.19
CA TYR A 152 20.30 9.29 -2.68
C TYR A 152 19.68 8.75 -1.41
N GLY A 153 19.72 7.42 -1.23
CA GLY A 153 19.10 6.77 -0.08
C GLY A 153 19.99 6.92 1.14
N TYR A 154 19.58 7.80 2.05
CA TYR A 154 20.29 8.01 3.29
C TYR A 154 19.35 7.77 4.46
N SER A 155 19.69 6.79 5.29
CA SER A 155 18.96 6.46 6.52
C SER A 155 19.95 6.09 7.63
N GLY A 156 20.70 7.08 8.12
CA GLY A 156 21.79 6.86 9.06
C GLY A 156 22.97 6.09 8.41
N ASP A 157 23.46 5.05 9.09
CA ASP A 157 24.62 4.29 8.62
C ASP A 157 24.32 3.29 7.49
N LYS A 158 23.05 3.02 7.20
CA LYS A 158 22.60 2.02 6.22
C LYS A 158 21.34 2.43 5.51
N VAL A 159 21.29 2.12 4.21
CA VAL A 159 20.05 2.26 3.43
C VAL A 159 19.21 1.00 3.61
N LYS A 160 17.99 1.18 4.11
CA LYS A 160 16.96 0.15 4.21
C LYS A 160 15.69 0.65 3.56
N GLY A 161 14.92 -0.22 2.94
CA GLY A 161 13.71 0.26 2.31
C GLY A 161 12.79 -0.79 1.71
N LEU A 162 11.72 -0.27 1.11
CA LEU A 162 10.76 -1.04 0.33
C LEU A 162 10.97 -0.72 -1.15
N ILE A 163 11.00 -1.73 -1.98
CA ILE A 163 11.04 -1.60 -3.45
C ILE A 163 9.72 -2.14 -3.99
N PHE A 164 8.98 -1.27 -4.67
CA PHE A 164 7.70 -1.63 -5.27
C PHE A 164 7.88 -1.98 -6.74
N CYS A 165 7.42 -3.17 -7.10
CA CYS A 165 7.51 -3.74 -8.45
C CYS A 165 6.14 -3.78 -9.12
N SER A 166 6.11 -3.94 -10.44
CA SER A 166 4.89 -3.96 -11.25
C SER A 166 4.20 -5.32 -11.26
N ASN A 167 4.95 -6.41 -11.07
CA ASN A 167 4.42 -7.77 -11.06
C ASN A 167 5.23 -8.71 -10.17
N ILE A 168 4.67 -9.89 -9.88
CA ILE A 168 5.27 -10.87 -8.96
C ILE A 168 6.62 -11.38 -9.47
N LYS A 169 6.73 -11.67 -10.78
CA LYS A 169 7.98 -12.18 -11.35
C LYS A 169 9.13 -11.17 -11.25
N GLU A 170 8.85 -9.89 -11.48
CA GLU A 170 9.81 -8.81 -11.28
C GLU A 170 10.24 -8.74 -9.81
N THR A 171 9.31 -8.84 -8.88
CA THR A 171 9.58 -8.83 -7.43
C THR A 171 10.57 -9.92 -7.03
N GLU A 172 10.33 -11.14 -7.49
CA GLU A 172 11.15 -12.33 -7.18
C GLU A 172 12.54 -12.24 -7.83
N GLU A 173 12.59 -11.90 -9.12
CA GLU A 173 13.84 -11.83 -9.88
C GLU A 173 14.76 -10.71 -9.38
N LEU A 174 14.22 -9.51 -9.13
CA LEU A 174 15.01 -8.41 -8.60
C LEU A 174 15.55 -8.72 -7.20
N SER A 175 14.75 -9.30 -6.31
CA SER A 175 15.21 -9.73 -5.00
C SER A 175 16.35 -10.75 -5.11
N ALA A 176 16.20 -11.75 -5.99
CA ALA A 176 17.25 -12.76 -6.22
C ALA A 176 18.54 -12.15 -6.75
N LYS A 177 18.46 -11.18 -7.67
CA LYS A 177 19.62 -10.48 -8.23
C LYS A 177 20.31 -9.60 -7.19
N PHE A 178 19.54 -8.86 -6.39
CA PHE A 178 20.10 -8.06 -5.30
C PHE A 178 20.89 -8.92 -4.31
N ASN A 179 20.40 -10.09 -3.94
CA ASN A 179 21.09 -11.01 -3.04
C ASN A 179 22.44 -11.54 -3.60
N GLN A 180 22.75 -11.31 -4.88
CA GLN A 180 24.01 -11.66 -5.51
C GLN A 180 24.97 -10.46 -5.63
N ILE A 181 24.53 -9.25 -5.31
CA ILE A 181 25.30 -8.02 -5.42
C ILE A 181 25.82 -7.62 -4.05
N ILE A 182 27.06 -7.11 -4.03
CA ILE A 182 27.65 -6.55 -2.81
C ILE A 182 26.99 -5.21 -2.52
N ASN A 183 26.45 -5.07 -1.31
CA ASN A 183 25.97 -3.81 -0.78
C ASN A 183 27.16 -2.87 -0.51
N PRO A 184 27.27 -1.70 -1.18
CA PRO A 184 28.41 -0.79 -1.01
C PRO A 184 28.61 -0.33 0.43
N ALA A 185 27.52 -0.18 1.18
CA ALA A 185 27.58 0.29 2.57
C ALA A 185 28.16 -0.73 3.55
N THR A 186 27.99 -2.04 3.28
CA THR A 186 28.35 -3.10 4.23
C THR A 186 29.49 -4.00 3.76
N GLY A 187 29.82 -3.98 2.46
CA GLY A 187 30.76 -4.90 1.82
C GLY A 187 30.31 -6.38 1.79
N LYS A 188 29.06 -6.67 2.17
CA LYS A 188 28.43 -8.00 2.12
C LYS A 188 27.36 -8.00 1.05
N ASN A 189 26.90 -9.17 0.61
CA ASN A 189 25.76 -9.26 -0.28
C ASN A 189 24.51 -8.64 0.38
N PHE A 190 23.66 -8.00 -0.46
CA PHE A 190 22.35 -7.56 0.01
C PHE A 190 21.55 -8.74 0.58
N ARG A 191 20.77 -8.45 1.59
CA ARG A 191 19.82 -9.36 2.20
C ARG A 191 18.42 -8.84 1.92
N THR A 192 17.75 -9.47 1.00
CA THR A 192 16.42 -9.04 0.56
C THR A 192 15.44 -10.20 0.55
N VAL A 193 14.17 -9.88 0.60
CA VAL A 193 13.06 -10.83 0.47
C VAL A 193 12.00 -10.27 -0.47
N ALA A 194 11.38 -11.14 -1.25
CA ALA A 194 10.23 -10.85 -2.08
C ALA A 194 8.94 -11.22 -1.35
N LEU A 195 8.05 -10.26 -1.14
CA LEU A 195 6.72 -10.49 -0.58
C LEU A 195 5.66 -10.30 -1.66
N ASN A 196 4.89 -11.33 -1.93
CA ASN A 196 3.75 -11.32 -2.84
C ASN A 196 2.41 -11.55 -2.10
N GLY A 197 1.31 -11.60 -2.84
CA GLY A 197 -0.03 -11.77 -2.27
C GLY A 197 -0.26 -13.10 -1.53
N SER A 198 0.54 -14.15 -1.82
CA SER A 198 0.44 -15.47 -1.18
C SER A 198 1.21 -15.57 0.15
N ALA A 199 2.05 -14.59 0.47
CA ALA A 199 2.78 -14.57 1.73
C ALA A 199 1.81 -14.51 2.92
N SER A 200 2.00 -15.38 3.90
CA SER A 200 1.26 -15.40 5.14
C SER A 200 1.49 -14.13 5.95
N GLU A 201 0.59 -13.85 6.88
CA GLU A 201 0.73 -12.71 7.78
C GLU A 201 2.02 -12.81 8.62
N GLN A 202 2.35 -14.03 9.06
CA GLN A 202 3.56 -14.29 9.83
C GLN A 202 4.85 -14.04 9.04
N GLU A 203 4.90 -14.44 7.76
CA GLU A 203 6.04 -14.15 6.87
C GLU A 203 6.18 -12.63 6.62
N ARG A 204 5.07 -11.93 6.47
CA ARG A 204 5.08 -10.46 6.31
C ARG A 204 5.60 -9.78 7.57
N GLN A 205 5.09 -10.18 8.73
CA GLN A 205 5.52 -9.63 10.01
C GLN A 205 7.02 -9.89 10.25
N ASP A 206 7.50 -11.12 10.04
CA ASP A 206 8.93 -11.45 10.17
C ASP A 206 9.79 -10.59 9.25
N ALA A 207 9.37 -10.40 8.00
CA ALA A 207 10.13 -9.57 7.05
C ALA A 207 10.23 -8.09 7.51
N PHE A 208 9.13 -7.51 8.02
CA PHE A 208 9.16 -6.14 8.53
C PHE A 208 9.98 -6.01 9.82
N GLU A 209 9.89 -6.95 10.72
CA GLU A 209 10.74 -6.98 11.93
C GLU A 209 12.21 -7.08 11.55
N ARG A 210 12.57 -7.94 10.60
CA ARG A 210 13.95 -8.06 10.10
C ARG A 210 14.43 -6.82 9.34
N LEU A 211 13.54 -6.10 8.65
CA LEU A 211 13.89 -4.82 8.05
C LEU A 211 14.18 -3.75 9.11
N ALA A 212 13.44 -3.75 10.21
CA ALA A 212 13.68 -2.85 11.33
C ALA A 212 14.92 -3.23 12.18
N MET A 213 15.30 -4.49 12.17
CA MET A 213 16.35 -5.09 12.98
C MET A 213 17.74 -4.51 12.69
N ASN A 214 18.56 -4.30 13.70
CA ASN A 214 19.94 -3.88 13.58
C ASN A 214 20.91 -5.07 13.51
N GLU A 215 22.17 -4.83 13.10
CA GLU A 215 23.19 -5.89 12.97
C GLU A 215 23.59 -6.54 14.30
N ASP A 216 23.57 -5.79 15.39
CA ASP A 216 23.86 -6.25 16.75
C ASP A 216 22.79 -7.18 17.31
N GLU A 217 21.59 -7.15 16.72
CA GLU A 217 20.47 -8.03 17.06
C GLU A 217 20.46 -9.31 16.23
N SER A 218 21.41 -9.48 15.28
CA SER A 218 21.46 -10.62 14.37
C SER A 218 21.89 -11.90 15.07
N SER A 219 21.33 -13.04 14.61
CA SER A 219 21.72 -14.41 15.00
C SER A 219 22.01 -15.26 13.75
N GLU A 220 22.50 -16.49 13.93
CA GLU A 220 22.74 -17.40 12.80
C GLU A 220 21.45 -17.67 12.00
N ASP A 221 20.33 -17.79 12.70
CA ASP A 221 19.02 -18.12 12.11
C ASP A 221 18.21 -16.88 11.67
N ARG A 222 18.56 -15.68 12.16
CA ARG A 222 17.78 -14.46 11.89
C ARG A 222 18.68 -13.27 11.62
N GLN A 223 18.73 -12.86 10.35
CA GLN A 223 19.54 -11.77 9.84
C GLN A 223 18.67 -10.56 9.48
N PRO A 224 19.15 -9.31 9.72
CA PRO A 224 18.45 -8.12 9.26
C PRO A 224 18.36 -8.08 7.74
N LEU A 225 17.32 -7.42 7.22
CA LEU A 225 17.14 -7.17 5.80
C LEU A 225 17.58 -5.76 5.43
N ASP A 226 18.07 -5.60 4.20
CA ASP A 226 18.35 -4.31 3.59
C ASP A 226 17.11 -3.82 2.83
N TYR A 227 16.43 -4.69 2.05
CA TYR A 227 15.23 -4.34 1.30
C TYR A 227 14.17 -5.44 1.34
N ILE A 228 12.91 -5.02 1.29
CA ILE A 228 11.78 -5.86 0.96
C ILE A 228 11.25 -5.47 -0.41
N PHE A 229 11.21 -6.41 -1.33
CA PHE A 229 10.57 -6.25 -2.64
C PHE A 229 9.09 -6.61 -2.54
N ARG A 230 8.23 -5.75 -3.06
CA ARG A 230 6.79 -5.90 -2.93
C ARG A 230 6.06 -5.49 -4.21
N LEU A 231 4.92 -6.14 -4.47
CA LEU A 231 4.02 -5.71 -5.52
C LEU A 231 3.40 -4.34 -5.16
N LYS A 232 3.33 -3.44 -6.14
CA LYS A 232 2.57 -2.20 -6.02
C LYS A 232 1.07 -2.55 -5.99
N PHE A 233 0.35 -2.01 -5.01
CA PHE A 233 -1.12 -2.16 -4.90
C PHE A 233 -1.85 -1.36 -5.97
#